data_9c127934ef113622da1457fc11647d7d
#
_entry.id   9c127934ef113622da1457fc11647d7d
#
_cell.length_a   1.000
_cell.length_b   1.000
_cell.length_c   1.000
_cell.angle_alpha   90.00
_cell.angle_beta   90.00
_cell.angle_gamma   90.00
#
_symmetry.space_group_name_H-M   'P 1'
#
loop_
_entity.id
_entity.type
_entity.pdbx_description
1 polymer ?
#
loop_
_entity_poly.entity_id
_entity_poly.type
_entity_poly.pdbx_seq_one_letter_code
_entity_poly.pdbx_strand_id
1 'polypeptide(L)'
;MSFNRIDSVKGDSIEILLRQLGAAKIQKVHGNLYFIKFILDDGFEVMYTYNINAKNKYFLQRIEPYPIPHGTFSNEVKIVDFIKKDIAKFKQGIKSKHFNDFLEATEQANKFVRLLDDFYLNYHVEEDSLVSDSVGQINTANENLNKRLESIINHSKKID
;
A
#
# COMPACT_ATOMS: atom_id res chain seq x y z
N MET A 1 -28.30 11.83 -13.10
CA MET A 1 -26.87 12.20 -12.99
C MET A 1 -26.18 11.82 -14.28
N SER A 2 -25.77 12.82 -15.06
CA SER A 2 -25.12 12.62 -16.36
C SER A 2 -23.70 12.15 -16.13
N PHE A 3 -23.40 10.88 -16.33
CA PHE A 3 -22.03 10.39 -16.41
C PHE A 3 -21.38 11.02 -17.65
N ASN A 4 -20.31 11.79 -17.40
CA ASN A 4 -19.62 12.57 -18.42
C ASN A 4 -19.10 11.66 -19.54
N ARG A 5 -19.60 11.88 -20.75
CA ARG A 5 -19.16 11.23 -21.99
C ARG A 5 -17.65 11.37 -22.25
N ILE A 6 -17.03 12.37 -21.64
CA ILE A 6 -15.58 12.66 -21.73
C ILE A 6 -14.73 11.59 -21.03
N ASP A 7 -15.20 11.02 -19.92
CA ASP A 7 -14.45 10.00 -19.20
C ASP A 7 -14.41 8.65 -19.92
N SER A 8 -15.45 8.35 -20.72
CA SER A 8 -15.48 7.14 -21.54
C SER A 8 -14.47 7.21 -22.70
N VAL A 9 -14.33 8.35 -23.38
CA VAL A 9 -13.39 8.53 -24.49
C VAL A 9 -11.93 8.43 -24.04
N LYS A 10 -11.58 9.03 -22.90
CA LYS A 10 -10.23 8.90 -22.32
C LYS A 10 -9.93 7.47 -21.86
N GLY A 11 -10.90 6.81 -21.25
CA GLY A 11 -10.77 5.40 -20.84
C GLY A 11 -10.58 4.47 -22.03
N ASP A 12 -11.31 4.68 -23.10
CA ASP A 12 -11.20 3.89 -24.33
C ASP A 12 -9.84 4.12 -25.03
N SER A 13 -9.32 5.36 -25.00
CA SER A 13 -7.98 5.67 -25.52
C SER A 13 -6.86 4.96 -24.73
N ILE A 14 -6.96 4.92 -23.41
CA ILE A 14 -6.02 4.19 -22.54
C ILE A 14 -6.07 2.70 -22.86
N GLU A 15 -7.26 2.12 -23.00
CA GLU A 15 -7.41 0.71 -23.34
C GLU A 15 -6.73 0.35 -24.67
N ILE A 16 -6.91 1.18 -25.71
CA ILE A 16 -6.26 1.00 -27.01
C ILE A 16 -4.74 1.01 -26.86
N LEU A 17 -4.19 1.99 -26.16
CA LEU A 17 -2.74 2.10 -25.96
C LEU A 17 -2.18 0.92 -25.17
N LEU A 18 -2.87 0.47 -24.14
CA LEU A 18 -2.45 -0.70 -23.36
C LEU A 18 -2.46 -1.98 -24.21
N ARG A 19 -3.42 -2.15 -25.11
CA ARG A 19 -3.44 -3.28 -26.05
C ARG A 19 -2.26 -3.21 -27.03
N GLN A 20 -1.92 -2.02 -27.51
CA GLN A 20 -0.74 -1.82 -28.37
C GLN A 20 0.57 -2.15 -27.63
N LEU A 21 0.62 -1.91 -26.31
CA LEU A 21 1.75 -2.30 -25.46
C LEU A 21 1.80 -3.79 -25.15
N GLY A 22 0.82 -4.60 -25.63
CA GLY A 22 0.81 -6.04 -25.46
C GLY A 22 0.04 -6.53 -24.25
N ALA A 23 -0.87 -5.73 -23.68
CA ALA A 23 -1.71 -6.20 -22.57
C ALA A 23 -2.52 -7.44 -22.97
N ALA A 24 -2.22 -8.58 -22.35
CA ALA A 24 -2.87 -9.85 -22.67
C ALA A 24 -4.37 -9.86 -22.32
N LYS A 25 -4.76 -9.11 -21.31
CA LYS A 25 -6.16 -8.98 -20.89
C LYS A 25 -6.42 -7.61 -20.29
N ILE A 26 -7.46 -6.94 -20.77
CA ILE A 26 -8.02 -5.74 -20.16
C ILE A 26 -9.50 -6.05 -19.83
N GLN A 27 -9.84 -5.88 -18.57
CA GLN A 27 -11.22 -6.13 -18.09
C GLN A 27 -11.75 -4.85 -17.46
N LYS A 28 -12.74 -4.23 -18.11
CA LYS A 28 -13.48 -3.11 -17.55
C LYS A 28 -14.42 -3.62 -16.47
N VAL A 29 -14.25 -3.14 -15.26
CA VAL A 29 -15.08 -3.52 -14.11
C VAL A 29 -15.85 -2.28 -13.66
N HIS A 30 -17.18 -2.39 -13.61
CA HIS A 30 -18.02 -1.35 -13.02
C HIS A 30 -17.95 -1.49 -11.49
N GLY A 31 -17.68 -0.39 -10.80
CA GLY A 31 -17.60 -0.37 -9.35
C GLY A 31 -17.65 1.05 -8.81
N ASN A 32 -17.95 1.17 -7.52
CA ASN A 32 -17.90 2.45 -6.83
C ASN A 32 -16.57 2.56 -6.09
N LEU A 33 -15.87 3.68 -6.27
CA LEU A 33 -14.65 4.02 -5.54
C LEU A 33 -14.99 5.07 -4.48
N TYR A 34 -14.57 4.82 -3.25
CA TYR A 34 -14.82 5.69 -2.11
C TYR A 34 -13.49 6.12 -1.48
N PHE A 35 -13.40 7.38 -1.11
CA PHE A 35 -12.32 7.94 -0.30
C PHE A 35 -12.88 8.30 1.08
N ILE A 36 -12.17 7.88 2.12
CA ILE A 36 -12.55 8.13 3.51
C ILE A 36 -11.38 8.80 4.19
N LYS A 37 -11.65 9.89 4.89
CA LYS A 37 -10.68 10.61 5.73
C LYS A 37 -11.17 10.61 7.17
N PHE A 38 -10.29 10.23 8.08
CA PHE A 38 -10.45 10.41 9.51
C PHE A 38 -9.43 11.44 9.99
N ILE A 39 -9.88 12.38 10.78
CA ILE A 39 -9.02 13.33 11.48
C ILE A 39 -9.02 12.90 12.94
N LEU A 40 -7.87 12.49 13.44
CA LEU A 40 -7.67 12.03 14.81
C LEU A 40 -7.19 13.19 15.70
N ASP A 41 -6.83 12.86 16.93
CA ASP A 41 -6.28 13.83 17.88
C ASP A 41 -5.06 14.55 17.27
N ASP A 42 -4.86 15.81 17.62
CA ASP A 42 -3.80 16.69 17.10
C ASP A 42 -3.82 16.91 15.56
N GLY A 43 -4.97 16.65 14.92
CA GLY A 43 -5.13 16.83 13.49
C GLY A 43 -4.48 15.75 12.63
N PHE A 44 -4.05 14.62 13.22
CA PHE A 44 -3.45 13.53 12.49
C PHE A 44 -4.47 12.88 11.55
N GLU A 45 -4.10 12.73 10.28
CA GLU A 45 -4.99 12.23 9.24
C GLU A 45 -4.73 10.75 8.93
N VAL A 46 -5.81 9.96 8.83
CA VAL A 46 -5.78 8.59 8.32
C VAL A 46 -6.77 8.50 7.17
N MET A 47 -6.28 8.11 6.01
CA MET A 47 -7.08 8.04 4.80
C MET A 47 -7.11 6.64 4.21
N TYR A 48 -8.30 6.26 3.77
CA TYR A 48 -8.52 4.99 3.07
C TYR A 48 -9.20 5.23 1.73
N THR A 49 -8.96 4.31 0.81
CA THR A 49 -9.82 4.10 -0.35
C THR A 49 -10.36 2.67 -0.33
N TYR A 50 -11.61 2.50 -0.71
CA TYR A 50 -12.14 1.18 -0.99
C TYR A 50 -12.98 1.21 -2.26
N ASN A 51 -13.01 0.10 -2.95
CA ASN A 51 -13.92 -0.10 -4.06
C ASN A 51 -14.87 -1.28 -3.80
N ILE A 52 -16.05 -1.19 -4.37
CA ILE A 52 -17.03 -2.27 -4.39
C ILE A 52 -17.08 -2.79 -5.83
N ASN A 53 -16.65 -4.03 -6.06
CA ASN A 53 -16.69 -4.63 -7.38
C ASN A 53 -18.05 -5.24 -7.69
N ALA A 54 -18.26 -5.65 -8.95
CA ALA A 54 -19.52 -6.26 -9.41
C ALA A 54 -19.90 -7.57 -8.67
N LYS A 55 -19.01 -8.16 -7.89
CA LYS A 55 -19.25 -9.36 -7.07
C LYS A 55 -19.49 -9.00 -5.60
N ASN A 56 -19.77 -7.74 -5.29
CA ASN A 56 -19.92 -7.22 -3.91
C ASN A 56 -18.74 -7.56 -3.00
N LYS A 57 -17.52 -7.56 -3.55
CA LYS A 57 -16.30 -7.66 -2.77
C LYS A 57 -15.69 -6.27 -2.61
N TYR A 58 -15.12 -6.04 -1.44
CA TYR A 58 -14.61 -4.75 -1.00
C TYR A 58 -13.09 -4.82 -0.96
N PHE A 59 -12.40 -4.16 -1.88
CA PHE A 59 -10.96 -4.01 -1.81
C PHE A 59 -10.64 -2.74 -1.03
N LEU A 60 -9.82 -2.85 0.00
CA LEU A 60 -9.43 -1.75 0.88
C LEU A 60 -7.94 -1.50 0.78
N GLN A 61 -7.59 -0.22 0.70
CA GLN A 61 -6.25 0.28 0.80
C GLN A 61 -6.21 1.49 1.74
N ARG A 62 -5.25 1.55 2.66
CA ARG A 62 -4.92 2.78 3.35
C ARG A 62 -4.02 3.63 2.43
N ILE A 63 -4.22 4.95 2.44
CA ILE A 63 -3.46 5.92 1.65
C ILE A 63 -2.53 6.69 2.57
N GLU A 64 -3.06 7.19 3.69
CA GLU A 64 -2.33 7.96 4.69
C GLU A 64 -2.44 7.28 6.07
N PRO A 65 -1.40 7.40 6.89
CA PRO A 65 -0.12 8.13 6.75
C PRO A 65 0.89 7.45 5.82
N TYR A 66 0.66 6.23 5.40
CA TYR A 66 1.45 5.51 4.41
C TYR A 66 0.60 4.49 3.67
N PRO A 67 0.86 4.29 2.36
CA PRO A 67 0.05 3.40 1.54
C PRO A 67 0.31 1.94 1.90
N ILE A 68 -0.78 1.18 2.15
CA ILE A 68 -0.73 -0.26 2.32
C ILE A 68 -2.04 -0.92 1.87
N PRO A 69 -2.00 -1.91 0.96
CA PRO A 69 -3.17 -2.68 0.60
C PRO A 69 -3.56 -3.64 1.74
N HIS A 70 -4.82 -3.61 2.15
CA HIS A 70 -5.36 -4.52 3.17
C HIS A 70 -6.10 -5.72 2.57
N GLY A 71 -6.21 -5.75 1.23
CA GLY A 71 -6.81 -6.86 0.51
C GLY A 71 -8.32 -6.74 0.35
N THR A 72 -8.97 -7.89 0.17
CA THR A 72 -10.38 -7.98 -0.19
C THR A 72 -11.23 -8.51 0.95
N PHE A 73 -12.29 -7.79 1.27
CA PHE A 73 -13.27 -8.17 2.30
C PHE A 73 -14.54 -8.72 1.65
N SER A 74 -15.17 -9.68 2.32
CA SER A 74 -16.34 -10.40 1.80
C SER A 74 -17.66 -9.66 2.01
N ASN A 75 -17.72 -8.72 2.96
CA ASN A 75 -18.91 -7.93 3.25
C ASN A 75 -18.56 -6.61 3.95
N GLU A 76 -19.55 -5.73 4.05
CA GLU A 76 -19.46 -4.39 4.63
C GLU A 76 -19.10 -4.39 6.12
N VAL A 77 -19.58 -5.35 6.88
CA VAL A 77 -19.31 -5.43 8.32
C VAL A 77 -17.81 -5.64 8.56
N LYS A 78 -17.21 -6.57 7.82
CA LYS A 78 -15.77 -6.88 7.99
C LYS A 78 -14.86 -5.71 7.62
N ILE A 79 -15.18 -4.95 6.58
CA ILE A 79 -14.36 -3.79 6.20
C ILE A 79 -14.49 -2.67 7.24
N VAL A 80 -15.71 -2.42 7.75
CA VAL A 80 -15.93 -1.42 8.81
C VAL A 80 -15.25 -1.83 10.11
N ASP A 81 -15.35 -3.08 10.53
CA ASP A 81 -14.66 -3.61 11.71
C ASP A 81 -13.14 -3.50 11.58
N PHE A 82 -12.61 -3.76 10.39
CA PHE A 82 -11.18 -3.60 10.13
C PHE A 82 -10.76 -2.13 10.30
N ILE A 83 -11.45 -1.21 9.63
CA ILE A 83 -11.14 0.24 9.71
C ILE A 83 -11.26 0.72 11.17
N LYS A 84 -12.30 0.31 11.89
CA LYS A 84 -12.49 0.66 13.30
C LYS A 84 -11.29 0.24 14.17
N LYS A 85 -10.81 -1.00 13.98
CA LYS A 85 -9.64 -1.51 14.71
C LYS A 85 -8.35 -0.78 14.32
N ASP A 86 -8.17 -0.50 13.03
CA ASP A 86 -6.98 0.20 12.53
C ASP A 86 -6.93 1.65 13.07
N ILE A 87 -8.05 2.37 13.03
CA ILE A 87 -8.17 3.71 13.63
C ILE A 87 -7.91 3.69 15.14
N ALA A 88 -8.41 2.69 15.86
CA ALA A 88 -8.13 2.56 17.29
C ALA A 88 -6.63 2.39 17.59
N LYS A 89 -5.91 1.62 16.76
CA LYS A 89 -4.46 1.48 16.85
C LYS A 89 -3.73 2.79 16.60
N PHE A 90 -4.13 3.57 15.59
CA PHE A 90 -3.55 4.89 15.34
C PHE A 90 -3.80 5.84 16.52
N LYS A 91 -5.01 5.88 17.08
CA LYS A 91 -5.31 6.69 18.28
C LYS A 91 -4.43 6.35 19.48
N GLN A 92 -4.05 5.10 19.63
CA GLN A 92 -3.10 4.68 20.67
C GLN A 92 -1.65 5.01 20.27
N GLY A 93 -1.28 4.75 19.02
CA GLY A 93 0.05 4.97 18.49
C GLY A 93 0.48 6.43 18.60
N ILE A 94 -0.38 7.38 18.25
CA ILE A 94 -0.12 8.82 18.32
C ILE A 94 0.32 9.26 19.72
N LYS A 95 -0.17 8.59 20.78
CA LYS A 95 0.21 8.89 22.17
C LYS A 95 1.60 8.38 22.54
N SER A 96 2.22 7.56 21.70
CA SER A 96 3.55 7.05 21.93
C SER A 96 4.60 8.06 21.52
N LYS A 97 5.61 8.28 22.35
CA LYS A 97 6.78 9.12 22.02
C LYS A 97 7.61 8.60 20.84
N HIS A 98 7.43 7.33 20.45
CA HIS A 98 8.12 6.69 19.33
C HIS A 98 7.27 6.61 18.06
N PHE A 99 6.13 7.28 18.03
CA PHE A 99 5.23 7.22 16.87
C PHE A 99 5.86 7.84 15.62
N ASN A 100 6.56 8.96 15.78
CA ASN A 100 7.27 9.61 14.68
C ASN A 100 8.43 8.76 14.16
N ASP A 101 9.18 8.10 15.05
CA ASP A 101 10.25 7.17 14.67
C ASP A 101 9.69 6.01 13.82
N PHE A 102 8.51 5.53 14.18
CA PHE A 102 7.81 4.49 13.42
C PHE A 102 7.39 4.99 12.03
N LEU A 103 6.83 6.20 11.92
CA LEU A 103 6.45 6.78 10.62
C LEU A 103 7.69 6.97 9.73
N GLU A 104 8.78 7.49 10.28
CA GLU A 104 10.05 7.66 9.57
C GLU A 104 10.60 6.31 9.08
N ALA A 105 10.62 5.28 9.92
CA ALA A 105 11.06 3.94 9.55
C ALA A 105 10.21 3.37 8.40
N THR A 106 8.89 3.62 8.42
CA THR A 106 7.98 3.18 7.35
C THR A 106 8.23 3.92 6.04
N GLU A 107 8.52 5.22 6.10
CA GLU A 107 8.88 6.02 4.92
C GLU A 107 10.19 5.52 4.29
N GLN A 108 11.21 5.25 5.10
CA GLN A 108 12.49 4.69 4.64
C GLN A 108 12.29 3.32 3.98
N ALA A 109 11.47 2.45 4.55
CA ALA A 109 11.15 1.16 3.95
C ALA A 109 10.46 1.32 2.57
N ASN A 110 9.50 2.23 2.45
CA ASN A 110 8.84 2.53 1.17
C ASN A 110 9.80 3.15 0.14
N LYS A 111 10.74 3.99 0.58
CA LYS A 111 11.80 4.54 -0.28
C LYS A 111 12.73 3.44 -0.77
N PHE A 112 13.12 2.51 0.10
CA PHE A 112 13.97 1.38 -0.26
C PHE A 112 13.31 0.52 -1.35
N VAL A 113 12.03 0.17 -1.19
CA VAL A 113 11.30 -0.62 -2.20
C VAL A 113 11.29 0.09 -3.56
N ARG A 114 11.05 1.42 -3.58
CA ARG A 114 11.08 2.20 -4.83
C ARG A 114 12.45 2.27 -5.48
N LEU A 115 13.52 2.41 -4.70
CA LEU A 115 14.89 2.40 -5.21
C LEU A 115 15.28 1.05 -5.79
N LEU A 116 14.81 -0.03 -5.16
CA LEU A 116 15.05 -1.39 -5.64
C LEU A 116 14.34 -1.65 -6.97
N ASP A 117 13.08 -1.20 -7.08
CA ASP A 117 12.29 -1.29 -8.31
C ASP A 117 12.94 -0.48 -9.44
N ASP A 118 13.31 0.78 -9.17
CA ASP A 118 14.01 1.65 -10.12
C ASP A 118 15.32 1.03 -10.61
N PHE A 119 16.11 0.48 -9.70
CA PHE A 119 17.36 -0.19 -10.03
C PHE A 119 17.16 -1.36 -11.00
N TYR A 120 16.24 -2.27 -10.69
CA TYR A 120 16.04 -3.46 -11.52
C TYR A 120 15.34 -3.18 -12.87
N LEU A 121 14.49 -2.17 -12.95
CA LEU A 121 13.74 -1.87 -14.17
C LEU A 121 14.43 -0.88 -15.10
N ASN A 122 15.24 0.04 -14.57
CA ASN A 122 15.78 1.15 -15.34
C ASN A 122 17.30 1.08 -15.55
N TYR A 123 17.99 0.18 -14.84
CA TYR A 123 19.44 0.04 -14.99
C TYR A 123 19.81 -1.35 -15.52
N HIS A 124 20.66 -1.37 -16.55
CA HIS A 124 21.23 -2.61 -17.03
C HIS A 124 22.38 -3.01 -16.08
N VAL A 125 22.21 -4.14 -15.42
CA VAL A 125 23.23 -4.70 -14.54
C VAL A 125 24.09 -5.64 -15.40
N GLU A 126 25.30 -5.22 -15.74
CA GLU A 126 26.28 -6.15 -16.31
C GLU A 126 26.55 -7.26 -15.30
N GLU A 127 26.86 -8.47 -15.78
CA GLU A 127 27.23 -9.62 -14.94
C GLU A 127 28.58 -9.37 -14.24
N ASP A 128 28.66 -8.34 -13.41
CA ASP A 128 29.82 -8.05 -12.60
C ASP A 128 29.63 -8.63 -11.18
N SER A 129 30.65 -9.30 -10.69
CA SER A 129 30.70 -9.87 -9.35
C SER A 129 30.35 -8.85 -8.25
N LEU A 130 30.75 -7.58 -8.42
CA LEU A 130 30.46 -6.49 -7.50
C LEU A 130 28.96 -6.24 -7.30
N VAL A 131 28.17 -6.33 -8.37
CA VAL A 131 26.71 -6.12 -8.29
C VAL A 131 26.04 -7.31 -7.63
N SER A 132 26.46 -8.54 -7.99
CA SER A 132 25.95 -9.76 -7.36
C SER A 132 26.22 -9.76 -5.85
N ASP A 133 27.41 -9.38 -5.44
CA ASP A 133 27.79 -9.28 -4.03
C ASP A 133 26.98 -8.20 -3.30
N SER A 134 26.75 -7.05 -3.93
CA SER A 134 25.94 -5.96 -3.36
C SER A 134 24.49 -6.36 -3.16
N VAL A 135 23.88 -7.06 -4.14
CA VAL A 135 22.51 -7.58 -4.03
C VAL A 135 22.42 -8.63 -2.91
N GLY A 136 23.41 -9.50 -2.79
CA GLY A 136 23.52 -10.47 -1.70
C GLY A 136 23.59 -9.80 -0.32
N GLN A 137 24.36 -8.70 -0.19
CA GLN A 137 24.43 -7.91 1.02
C GLN A 137 23.11 -7.23 1.36
N ILE A 138 22.41 -6.69 0.37
CA ILE A 138 21.05 -6.09 0.54
C ILE A 138 20.07 -7.13 1.07
N ASN A 139 20.04 -8.33 0.48
CA ASN A 139 19.17 -9.42 0.93
C ASN A 139 19.48 -9.84 2.37
N THR A 140 20.76 -9.99 2.71
CA THR A 140 21.20 -10.31 4.08
C THR A 140 20.81 -9.22 5.07
N ALA A 141 20.95 -7.95 4.69
CA ALA A 141 20.51 -6.82 5.54
C ALA A 141 19.00 -6.83 5.78
N ASN A 142 18.20 -7.08 4.74
CA ASN A 142 16.74 -7.20 4.87
C ASN A 142 16.32 -8.35 5.78
N GLU A 143 16.95 -9.52 5.66
CA GLU A 143 16.69 -10.65 6.56
C GLU A 143 17.00 -10.29 8.02
N ASN A 144 18.11 -9.61 8.26
CA ASN A 144 18.51 -9.19 9.60
C ASN A 144 17.53 -8.16 10.19
N LEU A 145 17.04 -7.21 9.38
CA LEU A 145 16.01 -6.25 9.79
C LEU A 145 14.71 -6.98 10.16
N ASN A 146 14.25 -7.92 9.34
CA ASN A 146 13.06 -8.71 9.62
C ASN A 146 13.20 -9.50 10.93
N LYS A 147 14.31 -10.22 11.14
CA LYS A 147 14.58 -10.96 12.40
C LYS A 147 14.58 -10.03 13.61
N ARG A 148 15.14 -8.82 13.46
CA ARG A 148 15.15 -7.82 14.54
C ARG A 148 13.73 -7.32 14.87
N LEU A 149 12.90 -7.04 13.87
CA LEU A 149 11.50 -6.66 14.06
C LEU A 149 10.70 -7.79 14.72
N GLU A 150 10.85 -9.02 14.27
CA GLU A 150 10.20 -10.20 14.87
C GLU A 150 10.62 -10.35 16.34
N SER A 151 11.90 -10.17 16.66
CA SER A 151 12.38 -10.19 18.03
C SER A 151 11.71 -9.12 18.90
N ILE A 152 11.59 -7.89 18.40
CA ILE A 152 10.92 -6.80 19.12
C ILE A 152 9.43 -7.15 19.32
N ILE A 153 8.75 -7.64 18.29
CA ILE A 153 7.34 -8.06 18.36
C ILE A 153 7.14 -9.12 19.43
N ASN A 154 8.01 -10.14 19.46
CA ASN A 154 7.92 -11.25 20.42
C ASN A 154 8.15 -10.83 21.87
N HIS A 155 8.88 -9.73 22.10
CA HIS A 155 9.11 -9.17 23.44
C HIS A 155 8.13 -8.03 23.79
N SER A 156 7.22 -7.68 22.86
CA SER A 156 6.24 -6.61 23.05
C SER A 156 4.87 -7.16 23.43
N LYS A 157 4.14 -6.45 24.29
CA LYS A 157 2.74 -6.78 24.55
C LYS A 157 1.89 -6.39 23.36
N LYS A 158 1.06 -7.31 22.86
CA LYS A 158 0.10 -7.03 21.81
C LYS A 158 -0.95 -6.04 22.34
N ILE A 159 -1.29 -5.07 21.52
CA ILE A 159 -2.40 -4.15 21.77
C ILE A 159 -3.68 -4.86 21.30
N ASP A 160 -4.58 -5.16 22.24
CA ASP A 160 -5.88 -5.78 21.97
C ASP A 160 -6.91 -4.76 21.44
#